data_a4b19a4193780c09b6ac6f9689d5c519
#
_entry.id   a4b19a4193780c09b6ac6f9689d5c519
#
_cell.length_a   1.000
_cell.length_b   1.000
_cell.length_c   1.000
_cell.angle_alpha   90.00
_cell.angle_beta   90.00
_cell.angle_gamma   90.00
#
_symmetry.space_group_name_H-M   'P 1'
#
loop_
_entity.id
_entity.type
_entity.pdbx_description
1 polymer ?
#
loop_
_entity_poly.entity_id
_entity_poly.type
_entity_poly.pdbx_seq_one_letter_code
_entity_poly.pdbx_strand_id
1 'polypeptide(L)'
;RDFCLSRGLGDVYKRQMFTDTLSSLWRLTPEFFFYMHKHFAYGPTGENTRRFLNFCDLLSLRTKYSPQNRRESIMQLLRVFYWDVYTVYVDDPRAGRLNYSRKEELAFRFLRLIIEEHAPNMELASYAAKLGVSAKYLTSLIRHMSGHSAREWIVYYTLLEIKSLLRESSLDLKTIAARANFPDQSSLARFFRRYTGITPLQYRKTIHF
;
A
#
# COMPACT_ATOMS: atom_id res chain seq x y z
N ARG A 1 5.97 -1.51 -18.40
CA ARG A 1 6.39 -0.20 -18.93
C ARG A 1 5.75 0.88 -18.09
N ASP A 2 6.56 1.52 -17.29
CA ASP A 2 6.46 2.87 -16.77
C ASP A 2 5.10 3.30 -16.19
N PHE A 3 4.88 2.90 -14.95
CA PHE A 3 4.27 3.84 -14.00
C PHE A 3 5.33 4.95 -13.77
N CYS A 4 5.77 5.57 -14.85
CA CYS A 4 6.70 6.67 -14.84
C CYS A 4 5.91 7.92 -14.49
N LEU A 5 5.87 8.17 -13.22
CA LEU A 5 5.35 9.36 -12.61
C LEU A 5 6.26 10.53 -13.03
N SER A 6 5.72 11.44 -13.80
CA SER A 6 6.36 12.68 -14.20
C SER A 6 6.95 13.41 -13.00
N ARG A 7 8.14 13.96 -13.16
CA ARG A 7 8.94 14.63 -12.13
C ARG A 7 8.29 15.95 -11.70
N GLY A 8 7.87 16.05 -10.43
CA GLY A 8 7.38 17.31 -9.86
C GLY A 8 6.56 17.13 -8.57
N LEU A 9 6.19 18.22 -7.92
CA LEU A 9 5.34 18.26 -6.72
C LEU A 9 4.04 17.42 -6.88
N GLY A 10 3.51 17.32 -8.09
CA GLY A 10 2.36 16.49 -8.41
C GLY A 10 2.56 15.00 -8.15
N ASP A 11 3.77 14.49 -8.25
CA ASP A 11 4.07 13.06 -8.08
C ASP A 11 4.13 12.65 -6.60
N VAL A 12 4.61 13.54 -5.75
CA VAL A 12 4.58 13.35 -4.30
C VAL A 12 3.12 13.30 -3.83
N TYR A 13 2.28 14.19 -4.33
CA TYR A 13 0.85 14.22 -4.03
C TYR A 13 0.10 12.97 -4.50
N LYS A 14 0.40 12.50 -5.71
CA LYS A 14 -0.20 11.27 -6.27
C LYS A 14 0.19 10.03 -5.46
N ARG A 15 1.49 9.90 -5.14
CA ARG A 15 1.99 8.80 -4.29
C ARG A 15 1.37 8.85 -2.89
N GLN A 16 1.28 10.02 -2.30
CA GLN A 16 0.70 10.19 -0.97
C GLN A 16 -0.78 9.83 -0.96
N MET A 17 -1.56 10.30 -1.94
CA MET A 17 -2.98 9.96 -2.06
C MET A 17 -3.20 8.46 -2.26
N PHE A 18 -2.39 7.81 -3.11
CA PHE A 18 -2.41 6.37 -3.30
C PHE A 18 -2.08 5.62 -2.00
N THR A 19 -1.00 6.00 -1.31
CA THR A 19 -0.61 5.41 -0.03
C THR A 19 -1.67 5.63 1.05
N ASP A 20 -2.30 6.81 1.08
CA ASP A 20 -3.37 7.12 2.04
C ASP A 20 -4.64 6.30 1.76
N THR A 21 -4.97 6.08 0.51
CA THR A 21 -6.08 5.19 0.12
C THR A 21 -5.78 3.75 0.52
N LEU A 22 -4.59 3.25 0.17
CA LEU A 22 -4.19 1.87 0.48
C LEU A 22 -4.00 1.63 1.98
N SER A 23 -3.67 2.65 2.78
CA SER A 23 -3.54 2.49 4.23
C SER A 23 -4.84 2.08 4.94
N SER A 24 -5.99 2.27 4.29
CA SER A 24 -7.27 1.72 4.76
C SER A 24 -7.54 0.30 4.28
N LEU A 25 -6.78 -0.15 3.28
CA LEU A 25 -6.91 -1.43 2.60
C LEU A 25 -5.70 -2.35 2.87
N TRP A 26 -4.88 -2.01 3.86
CA TRP A 26 -3.62 -2.72 4.17
C TRP A 26 -3.83 -4.21 4.51
N ARG A 27 -5.05 -4.58 4.91
CA ARG A 27 -5.45 -5.97 5.16
C ARG A 27 -5.66 -6.77 3.88
N LEU A 28 -5.66 -6.13 2.70
CA LEU A 28 -5.69 -6.85 1.44
C LEU A 28 -4.41 -7.66 1.29
N THR A 29 -4.56 -8.91 0.90
CA THR A 29 -3.44 -9.86 0.89
C THR A 29 -2.32 -9.40 -0.05
N PRO A 30 -1.05 -9.67 0.28
CA PRO A 30 0.07 -9.38 -0.62
C PRO A 30 -0.11 -9.99 -2.00
N GLU A 31 -0.75 -11.15 -2.08
CA GLU A 31 -1.08 -11.86 -3.31
C GLU A 31 -1.95 -11.03 -4.23
N PHE A 32 -2.91 -10.28 -3.68
CA PHE A 32 -3.75 -9.38 -4.45
C PHE A 32 -2.95 -8.28 -5.16
N PHE A 33 -1.98 -7.66 -4.48
CA PHE A 33 -1.14 -6.63 -5.08
C PHE A 33 -0.27 -7.19 -6.21
N PHE A 34 0.26 -8.41 -6.05
CA PHE A 34 0.99 -9.09 -7.12
C PHE A 34 0.08 -9.53 -8.26
N TYR A 35 -1.11 -10.01 -7.95
CA TYR A 35 -2.12 -10.32 -8.96
C TYR A 35 -2.43 -9.08 -9.81
N MET A 36 -2.68 -7.95 -9.18
CA MET A 36 -2.92 -6.67 -9.86
C MET A 36 -1.73 -6.24 -10.71
N HIS A 37 -0.50 -6.48 -10.25
CA HIS A 37 0.68 -6.12 -11.03
C HIS A 37 0.86 -6.98 -12.28
N LYS A 38 0.49 -8.26 -12.24
CA LYS A 38 0.57 -9.19 -13.37
C LYS A 38 -0.62 -9.09 -14.31
N HIS A 39 -1.81 -8.82 -13.78
CA HIS A 39 -3.07 -8.86 -14.51
C HIS A 39 -3.65 -7.46 -14.69
N PHE A 40 -2.80 -6.47 -14.92
CA PHE A 40 -3.23 -5.08 -15.16
C PHE A 40 -4.07 -4.92 -16.44
N ALA A 41 -4.01 -5.86 -17.35
CA ALA A 41 -4.94 -5.98 -18.46
C ALA A 41 -6.15 -6.82 -18.01
N TYR A 42 -7.01 -6.23 -17.24
CA TYR A 42 -8.30 -6.78 -16.90
C TYR A 42 -9.16 -6.74 -18.17
N GLY A 43 -9.43 -7.91 -18.74
CA GLY A 43 -10.47 -8.06 -19.78
C GLY A 43 -11.83 -8.08 -19.09
N PRO A 44 -12.50 -6.94 -18.92
CA PRO A 44 -13.73 -6.93 -18.16
C PRO A 44 -14.83 -7.64 -18.95
N THR A 45 -15.44 -8.63 -18.34
CA THR A 45 -16.71 -9.18 -18.84
C THR A 45 -17.82 -8.15 -18.61
N GLY A 46 -18.77 -8.05 -19.51
CA GLY A 46 -19.84 -7.06 -19.62
C GLY A 46 -20.23 -6.23 -18.38
N GLU A 47 -20.56 -6.85 -17.24
CA GLU A 47 -20.96 -6.13 -16.02
C GLU A 47 -19.79 -5.43 -15.32
N ASN A 48 -18.63 -6.07 -15.26
CA ASN A 48 -17.44 -5.47 -14.64
C ASN A 48 -16.92 -4.29 -15.45
N THR A 49 -17.02 -4.33 -16.78
CA THR A 49 -16.73 -3.17 -17.66
C THR A 49 -17.64 -2.00 -17.31
N ARG A 50 -18.93 -2.26 -17.16
CA ARG A 50 -19.92 -1.23 -16.85
C ARG A 50 -19.64 -0.58 -15.50
N ARG A 51 -19.32 -1.37 -14.47
CA ARG A 51 -18.91 -0.86 -13.14
C ARG A 51 -17.67 0.03 -13.23
N PHE A 52 -16.66 -0.41 -13.98
CA PHE A 52 -15.43 0.36 -14.18
C PHE A 52 -15.69 1.69 -14.91
N LEU A 53 -16.48 1.68 -15.98
CA LEU A 53 -16.84 2.90 -16.71
C LEU A 53 -17.63 3.88 -15.83
N ASN A 54 -18.63 3.39 -15.09
CA ASN A 54 -19.37 4.21 -14.12
C ASN A 54 -18.46 4.83 -13.07
N PHE A 55 -17.46 4.07 -12.59
CA PHE A 55 -16.46 4.59 -11.67
C PHE A 55 -15.62 5.71 -12.29
N CYS A 56 -15.16 5.53 -13.54
CA CYS A 56 -14.40 6.55 -14.26
C CYS A 56 -15.24 7.82 -14.48
N ASP A 57 -16.49 7.69 -14.81
CA ASP A 57 -17.41 8.82 -14.99
C ASP A 57 -17.62 9.57 -13.67
N LEU A 58 -17.89 8.85 -12.59
CA LEU A 58 -18.05 9.44 -11.26
C LEU A 58 -16.76 10.15 -10.78
N LEU A 59 -15.60 9.54 -11.03
CA LEU A 59 -14.32 10.14 -10.73
C LEU A 59 -14.10 11.44 -11.53
N SER A 60 -14.43 11.42 -12.83
CA SER A 60 -14.37 12.59 -13.70
C SER A 60 -15.28 13.72 -13.23
N LEU A 61 -16.51 13.41 -12.86
CA LEU A 61 -17.47 14.38 -12.31
C LEU A 61 -16.91 15.03 -11.01
N ARG A 62 -16.38 14.23 -10.10
CA ARG A 62 -15.81 14.73 -8.84
C ARG A 62 -14.60 15.62 -9.06
N THR A 63 -13.77 15.33 -10.06
CA THR A 63 -12.61 16.17 -10.38
C THR A 63 -13.02 17.52 -10.98
N LYS A 64 -14.12 17.59 -11.73
CA LYS A 64 -14.59 18.80 -12.41
C LYS A 64 -15.43 19.72 -11.52
N TYR A 65 -16.37 19.16 -10.75
CA TYR A 65 -17.46 19.94 -10.15
C TYR A 65 -17.40 20.10 -8.64
N SER A 66 -16.43 19.53 -7.95
CA SER A 66 -16.35 19.60 -6.47
C SER A 66 -14.99 20.08 -6.01
N PRO A 67 -14.71 21.41 -5.99
CA PRO A 67 -13.42 21.91 -5.52
C PRO A 67 -13.22 21.70 -4.02
N GLN A 68 -14.29 21.82 -3.23
CA GLN A 68 -14.28 21.56 -1.79
C GLN A 68 -14.33 20.03 -1.54
N ASN A 69 -13.50 19.55 -0.63
CA ASN A 69 -13.40 18.12 -0.26
C ASN A 69 -13.04 17.18 -1.43
N ARG A 70 -12.52 17.71 -2.55
CA ARG A 70 -12.15 16.94 -3.74
C ARG A 70 -11.24 15.77 -3.41
N ARG A 71 -10.20 16.03 -2.60
CA ARG A 71 -9.21 15.01 -2.24
C ARG A 71 -9.88 13.86 -1.49
N GLU A 72 -10.67 14.18 -0.48
CA GLU A 72 -11.33 13.15 0.34
C GLU A 72 -12.36 12.35 -0.49
N SER A 73 -13.16 13.01 -1.30
CA SER A 73 -14.11 12.34 -2.19
C SER A 73 -13.44 11.37 -3.16
N ILE A 74 -12.31 11.77 -3.75
CA ILE A 74 -11.52 10.91 -4.65
C ILE A 74 -10.94 9.71 -3.88
N MET A 75 -10.44 9.93 -2.66
CA MET A 75 -9.90 8.84 -1.84
C MET A 75 -10.98 7.81 -1.47
N GLN A 76 -12.19 8.24 -1.13
CA GLN A 76 -13.30 7.35 -0.84
C GLN A 76 -13.73 6.56 -2.08
N LEU A 77 -13.81 7.19 -3.24
CA LEU A 77 -14.08 6.50 -4.50
C LEU A 77 -13.02 5.47 -4.84
N LEU A 78 -11.74 5.81 -4.66
CA LEU A 78 -10.66 4.85 -4.88
C LEU A 78 -10.73 3.67 -3.91
N ARG A 79 -11.16 3.87 -2.66
CA ARG A 79 -11.38 2.77 -1.71
C ARG A 79 -12.46 1.81 -2.20
N VAL A 80 -13.60 2.34 -2.62
CA VAL A 80 -14.69 1.52 -3.20
C VAL A 80 -14.17 0.74 -4.40
N PHE A 81 -13.47 1.41 -5.33
CA PHE A 81 -12.89 0.77 -6.49
C PHE A 81 -11.95 -0.39 -6.14
N TYR A 82 -11.05 -0.20 -5.17
CA TYR A 82 -10.14 -1.28 -4.74
C TYR A 82 -10.88 -2.45 -4.11
N TRP A 83 -11.96 -2.21 -3.37
CA TRP A 83 -12.81 -3.28 -2.85
C TRP A 83 -13.52 -4.05 -3.96
N ASP A 84 -14.04 -3.35 -4.97
CA ASP A 84 -14.67 -3.99 -6.14
C ASP A 84 -13.65 -4.87 -6.88
N VAL A 85 -12.44 -4.35 -7.11
CA VAL A 85 -11.37 -5.13 -7.77
C VAL A 85 -10.95 -6.32 -6.89
N TYR A 86 -10.89 -6.15 -5.58
CA TYR A 86 -10.57 -7.24 -4.66
C TYR A 86 -11.65 -8.33 -4.67
N THR A 87 -12.92 -7.95 -4.70
CA THR A 87 -14.05 -8.91 -4.82
C THR A 87 -13.92 -9.73 -6.09
N VAL A 88 -13.64 -9.08 -7.21
CA VAL A 88 -13.40 -9.78 -8.47
C VAL A 88 -12.21 -10.73 -8.40
N TYR A 89 -11.14 -10.32 -7.71
CA TYR A 89 -9.98 -11.19 -7.49
C TYR A 89 -10.35 -12.43 -6.65
N VAL A 90 -11.12 -12.25 -5.58
CA VAL A 90 -11.55 -13.37 -4.71
C VAL A 90 -12.49 -14.32 -5.44
N ASP A 91 -13.37 -13.77 -6.28
CA ASP A 91 -14.36 -14.54 -7.04
C ASP A 91 -13.76 -15.18 -8.30
N ASP A 92 -12.55 -14.82 -8.72
CA ASP A 92 -11.89 -15.45 -9.87
C ASP A 92 -11.42 -16.87 -9.50
N PRO A 93 -12.03 -17.93 -10.10
CA PRO A 93 -11.61 -19.31 -9.82
C PRO A 93 -10.13 -19.58 -10.15
N ARG A 94 -9.53 -18.70 -10.95
CA ARG A 94 -8.11 -18.75 -11.32
C ARG A 94 -7.20 -18.10 -10.29
N ALA A 95 -7.70 -17.16 -9.50
CA ALA A 95 -6.91 -16.47 -8.47
C ALA A 95 -6.40 -17.43 -7.38
N GLY A 96 -7.23 -18.41 -6.98
CA GLY A 96 -6.84 -19.47 -6.03
C GLY A 96 -6.09 -20.64 -6.64
N ARG A 97 -6.05 -20.73 -7.99
CA ARG A 97 -5.37 -21.81 -8.75
C ARG A 97 -4.09 -21.33 -9.44
N LEU A 98 -3.66 -20.10 -9.18
CA LEU A 98 -2.39 -19.62 -9.70
C LEU A 98 -1.29 -20.49 -9.11
N ASN A 99 -0.72 -21.36 -9.94
CA ASN A 99 0.50 -22.08 -9.62
C ASN A 99 1.62 -21.05 -9.50
N TYR A 100 1.81 -20.56 -8.28
CA TYR A 100 2.90 -19.67 -7.99
C TYR A 100 4.23 -20.42 -8.13
N SER A 101 5.16 -19.84 -8.85
CA SER A 101 6.51 -20.32 -8.85
C SER A 101 7.11 -20.23 -7.44
N ARG A 102 8.12 -21.04 -7.14
CA ARG A 102 8.86 -20.92 -5.85
C ARG A 102 9.34 -19.49 -5.55
N LYS A 103 9.66 -18.74 -6.60
CA LYS A 103 10.08 -17.34 -6.48
C LYS A 103 8.93 -16.43 -6.02
N GLU A 104 7.75 -16.62 -6.59
CA GLU A 104 6.55 -15.86 -6.21
C GLU A 104 6.12 -16.20 -4.79
N GLU A 105 6.09 -17.47 -4.45
CA GLU A 105 5.77 -17.91 -3.09
C GLU A 105 6.73 -17.31 -2.05
N LEU A 106 8.03 -17.28 -2.35
CA LEU A 106 9.02 -16.68 -1.47
C LEU A 106 8.80 -15.16 -1.33
N ALA A 107 8.44 -14.46 -2.41
CA ALA A 107 8.12 -13.04 -2.36
C ALA A 107 6.85 -12.78 -1.52
N PHE A 108 5.82 -13.62 -1.64
CA PHE A 108 4.62 -13.51 -0.80
C PHE A 108 4.93 -13.75 0.67
N ARG A 109 5.71 -14.76 0.99
CA ARG A 109 6.15 -15.03 2.36
C ARG A 109 6.93 -13.84 2.95
N PHE A 110 7.77 -13.20 2.15
CA PHE A 110 8.47 -11.99 2.58
C PHE A 110 7.49 -10.85 2.92
N LEU A 111 6.51 -10.58 2.07
CA LEU A 111 5.53 -9.52 2.30
C LEU A 111 4.62 -9.84 3.51
N ARG A 112 4.22 -11.10 3.69
CA ARG A 112 3.46 -11.51 4.88
C ARG A 112 4.28 -11.29 6.15
N LEU A 113 5.57 -11.65 6.16
CA LEU A 113 6.44 -11.41 7.32
C LEU A 113 6.55 -9.92 7.65
N ILE A 114 6.63 -9.02 6.66
CA ILE A 114 6.63 -7.58 6.92
C ILE A 114 5.33 -7.14 7.58
N ILE A 115 4.19 -7.66 7.10
CA ILE A 115 2.87 -7.31 7.62
C ILE A 115 2.66 -7.88 9.03
N GLU A 116 3.12 -9.09 9.30
CA GLU A 116 2.92 -9.76 10.59
C GLU A 116 3.83 -9.19 11.68
N GLU A 117 5.08 -8.91 11.33
CA GLU A 117 6.07 -8.50 12.33
C GLU A 117 6.09 -7.00 12.61
N HIS A 118 5.59 -6.17 11.67
CA HIS A 118 5.58 -4.70 11.81
C HIS A 118 6.87 -4.13 12.40
N ALA A 119 8.02 -4.64 11.93
CA ALA A 119 9.32 -4.32 12.50
C ALA A 119 10.13 -3.38 11.58
N PRO A 120 9.93 -2.05 11.67
CA PRO A 120 10.56 -1.07 10.77
C PRO A 120 12.08 -1.03 10.91
N ASN A 121 12.60 -1.46 12.04
CA ASN A 121 14.03 -1.50 12.34
C ASN A 121 14.66 -2.87 12.06
N MET A 122 13.86 -3.86 11.66
CA MET A 122 14.41 -5.17 11.33
C MET A 122 15.27 -5.07 10.07
N GLU A 123 16.47 -5.57 10.16
CA GLU A 123 17.37 -5.64 9.01
C GLU A 123 16.85 -6.65 7.98
N LEU A 124 17.07 -6.36 6.72
CA LEU A 124 16.70 -7.27 5.63
C LEU A 124 17.31 -8.67 5.81
N ALA A 125 18.50 -8.74 6.42
CA ALA A 125 19.17 -10.00 6.75
C ALA A 125 18.32 -10.88 7.68
N SER A 126 17.61 -10.31 8.64
CA SER A 126 16.73 -11.05 9.55
C SER A 126 15.52 -11.64 8.82
N TYR A 127 14.91 -10.89 7.90
CA TYR A 127 13.84 -11.43 7.04
C TYR A 127 14.35 -12.56 6.15
N ALA A 128 15.53 -12.37 5.55
CA ALA A 128 16.16 -13.38 4.70
C ALA A 128 16.47 -14.67 5.48
N ALA A 129 17.00 -14.56 6.71
CA ALA A 129 17.24 -15.71 7.59
C ALA A 129 15.94 -16.48 7.91
N LYS A 130 14.86 -15.79 8.24
CA LYS A 130 13.55 -16.41 8.50
C LYS A 130 12.98 -17.13 7.28
N LEU A 131 13.33 -16.66 6.09
CA LEU A 131 12.91 -17.26 4.82
C LEU A 131 13.86 -18.35 4.31
N GLY A 132 14.99 -18.58 4.98
CA GLY A 132 15.98 -19.58 4.60
C GLY A 132 16.77 -19.21 3.33
N VAL A 133 16.95 -17.91 3.06
CA VAL A 133 17.67 -17.41 1.88
C VAL A 133 18.69 -16.34 2.25
N SER A 134 19.61 -16.03 1.33
CA SER A 134 20.54 -14.91 1.53
C SER A 134 19.84 -13.56 1.31
N ALA A 135 20.27 -12.51 2.04
CA ALA A 135 19.77 -11.16 1.87
C ALA A 135 19.98 -10.63 0.43
N LYS A 136 21.09 -11.00 -0.20
CA LYS A 136 21.40 -10.67 -1.60
C LYS A 136 20.37 -11.28 -2.56
N TYR A 137 20.07 -12.57 -2.37
CA TYR A 137 19.07 -13.27 -3.20
C TYR A 137 17.68 -12.66 -3.00
N LEU A 138 17.26 -12.43 -1.76
CA LEU A 138 15.96 -11.81 -1.44
C LEU A 138 15.85 -10.42 -2.08
N THR A 139 16.88 -9.58 -1.98
CA THR A 139 16.92 -8.26 -2.60
C THR A 139 16.72 -8.33 -4.12
N SER A 140 17.49 -9.22 -4.78
CA SER A 140 17.41 -9.40 -6.23
C SER A 140 16.04 -9.92 -6.66
N LEU A 141 15.51 -10.90 -5.93
CA LEU A 141 14.21 -11.51 -6.19
C LEU A 141 13.08 -10.48 -6.13
N ILE A 142 13.00 -9.76 -5.01
CA ILE A 142 11.93 -8.77 -4.79
C ILE A 142 12.02 -7.65 -5.83
N ARG A 143 13.22 -7.16 -6.13
CA ARG A 143 13.42 -6.13 -7.15
C ARG A 143 13.02 -6.60 -8.55
N HIS A 144 13.38 -7.84 -8.91
CA HIS A 144 13.00 -8.41 -10.21
C HIS A 144 11.47 -8.56 -10.34
N MET A 145 10.80 -8.95 -9.27
CA MET A 145 9.37 -9.23 -9.30
C MET A 145 8.49 -7.99 -9.20
N SER A 146 8.90 -7.00 -8.40
CA SER A 146 8.07 -5.84 -8.07
C SER A 146 8.58 -4.51 -8.63
N GLY A 147 9.79 -4.48 -9.21
CA GLY A 147 10.45 -3.24 -9.61
C GLY A 147 10.99 -2.41 -8.42
N HIS A 148 10.65 -2.77 -7.19
CA HIS A 148 11.03 -2.08 -5.96
C HIS A 148 11.98 -2.90 -5.11
N SER A 149 12.85 -2.24 -4.34
CA SER A 149 13.73 -2.92 -3.41
C SER A 149 12.94 -3.50 -2.22
N ALA A 150 13.46 -4.54 -1.60
CA ALA A 150 12.88 -5.11 -0.39
C ALA A 150 12.76 -4.06 0.75
N ARG A 151 13.74 -3.12 0.83
CA ARG A 151 13.71 -2.02 1.80
C ARG A 151 12.55 -1.05 1.55
N GLU A 152 12.27 -0.74 0.29
CA GLU A 152 11.11 0.11 -0.07
C GLU A 152 9.79 -0.53 0.36
N TRP A 153 9.65 -1.84 0.23
CA TRP A 153 8.48 -2.56 0.72
C TRP A 153 8.34 -2.53 2.24
N ILE A 154 9.44 -2.71 2.99
CA ILE A 154 9.42 -2.58 4.45
C ILE A 154 8.96 -1.18 4.85
N VAL A 155 9.55 -0.13 4.25
CA VAL A 155 9.16 1.27 4.50
C VAL A 155 7.68 1.50 4.15
N TYR A 156 7.25 0.99 3.01
CA TYR A 156 5.88 1.15 2.54
C TYR A 156 4.85 0.57 3.52
N TYR A 157 5.01 -0.69 3.93
CA TYR A 157 4.09 -1.31 4.88
C TYR A 157 4.16 -0.68 6.27
N THR A 158 5.35 -0.29 6.73
CA THR A 158 5.50 0.47 7.98
C THR A 158 4.71 1.79 7.94
N LEU A 159 4.77 2.52 6.83
CA LEU A 159 3.99 3.76 6.67
C LEU A 159 2.49 3.50 6.62
N LEU A 160 2.06 2.42 5.96
CA LEU A 160 0.64 2.03 5.94
C LEU A 160 0.13 1.77 7.36
N GLU A 161 0.87 1.03 8.16
CA GLU A 161 0.53 0.74 9.55
C GLU A 161 0.46 2.01 10.40
N ILE A 162 1.49 2.84 10.37
CA ILE A 162 1.50 4.11 11.12
C ILE A 162 0.30 4.98 10.71
N LYS A 163 -0.01 5.09 9.43
CA LYS A 163 -1.14 5.88 8.93
C LYS A 163 -2.48 5.29 9.37
N SER A 164 -2.59 3.96 9.43
CA SER A 164 -3.77 3.28 9.96
C SER A 164 -3.98 3.61 11.43
N LEU A 165 -2.94 3.49 12.25
CA LEU A 165 -2.97 3.81 13.67
C LEU A 165 -3.25 5.29 13.94
N LEU A 166 -2.74 6.20 13.10
CA LEU A 166 -2.99 7.65 13.22
C LEU A 166 -4.45 8.03 12.95
N ARG A 167 -5.23 7.20 12.26
CA ARG A 167 -6.67 7.39 12.07
C ARG A 167 -7.50 7.11 13.31
N GLU A 168 -6.98 6.29 14.20
CA GLU A 168 -7.59 6.07 15.50
C GLU A 168 -7.35 7.30 16.38
N SER A 169 -8.35 8.17 16.50
CA SER A 169 -8.23 9.45 17.23
C SER A 169 -7.88 9.30 18.71
N SER A 170 -8.21 8.15 19.31
CA SER A 170 -7.97 7.84 20.72
C SER A 170 -6.52 7.46 21.04
N LEU A 171 -5.70 7.12 20.03
CA LEU A 171 -4.32 6.67 20.25
C LEU A 171 -3.36 7.87 20.34
N ASP A 172 -2.57 7.91 21.41
CA ASP A 172 -1.46 8.84 21.50
C ASP A 172 -0.23 8.34 20.71
N LEU A 173 0.72 9.24 20.44
CA LEU A 173 1.91 8.88 19.65
C LEU A 173 2.81 7.85 20.33
N LYS A 174 2.83 7.78 21.66
CA LYS A 174 3.59 6.80 22.41
C LYS A 174 3.03 5.40 22.18
N THR A 175 1.71 5.26 22.26
CA THR A 175 1.02 4.00 21.99
C THR A 175 1.19 3.58 20.52
N ILE A 176 1.11 4.54 19.58
CA ILE A 176 1.36 4.25 18.16
C ILE A 176 2.79 3.79 17.94
N ALA A 177 3.79 4.43 18.57
CA ALA A 177 5.18 4.01 18.47
C ALA A 177 5.37 2.57 18.96
N ALA A 178 4.79 2.23 20.10
CA ALA A 178 4.86 0.89 20.66
C ALA A 178 4.21 -0.15 19.73
N ARG A 179 2.99 0.12 19.20
CA ARG A 179 2.29 -0.79 18.28
C ARG A 179 3.00 -0.96 16.95
N ALA A 180 3.64 0.09 16.44
CA ALA A 180 4.41 0.06 15.19
C ALA A 180 5.88 -0.38 15.40
N ASN A 181 6.21 -0.93 16.57
CA ASN A 181 7.54 -1.45 16.94
C ASN A 181 8.67 -0.42 16.81
N PHE A 182 8.39 0.86 17.13
CA PHE A 182 9.41 1.88 17.29
C PHE A 182 9.87 1.97 18.76
N PRO A 183 11.15 2.24 19.01
CA PRO A 183 11.67 2.35 20.38
C PRO A 183 11.01 3.50 21.15
N ASP A 184 10.65 4.59 20.46
CA ASP A 184 10.03 5.77 21.04
C ASP A 184 9.26 6.60 19.99
N GLN A 185 8.43 7.54 20.49
CA GLN A 185 7.65 8.44 19.63
C GLN A 185 8.49 9.37 18.76
N SER A 186 9.71 9.72 19.20
CA SER A 186 10.62 10.61 18.45
C SER A 186 11.19 9.88 17.24
N SER A 187 11.54 8.62 17.41
CA SER A 187 12.01 7.73 16.33
C SER A 187 10.92 7.50 15.30
N LEU A 188 9.68 7.25 15.73
CA LEU A 188 8.51 7.18 14.84
C LEU A 188 8.30 8.50 14.10
N ALA A 189 8.35 9.64 14.80
CA ALA A 189 8.11 10.95 14.20
C ALA A 189 9.18 11.30 13.15
N ARG A 190 10.46 11.01 13.44
CA ARG A 190 11.56 11.18 12.48
C ARG A 190 11.38 10.28 11.24
N PHE A 191 11.06 9.00 11.45
CA PHE A 191 10.78 8.07 10.36
C PHE A 191 9.63 8.58 9.50
N PHE A 192 8.49 8.87 10.10
CA PHE A 192 7.29 9.31 9.38
C PHE A 192 7.56 10.58 8.58
N ARG A 193 8.18 11.61 9.21
CA ARG A 193 8.52 12.87 8.54
C ARG A 193 9.51 12.67 7.39
N ARG A 194 10.49 11.77 7.55
CA ARG A 194 11.47 11.47 6.48
C ARG A 194 10.80 10.99 5.20
N TYR A 195 9.76 10.17 5.30
CA TYR A 195 9.13 9.55 4.14
C TYR A 195 7.85 10.24 3.66
N THR A 196 7.20 11.05 4.51
CA THR A 196 5.96 11.78 4.16
C THR A 196 6.14 13.28 4.02
N GLY A 197 7.24 13.84 4.51
CA GLY A 197 7.52 15.28 4.53
C GLY A 197 6.84 16.04 5.68
N ILE A 198 5.86 15.44 6.37
CA ILE A 198 5.11 16.06 7.46
C ILE A 198 5.19 15.22 8.75
N THR A 199 4.89 15.86 9.89
CA THR A 199 4.88 15.13 11.17
C THR A 199 3.61 14.27 11.30
N PRO A 200 3.63 13.20 12.16
CA PRO A 200 2.44 12.41 12.45
C PRO A 200 1.24 13.24 12.93
N LEU A 201 1.48 14.24 13.76
CA LEU A 201 0.42 15.14 14.28
C LEU A 201 -0.15 16.04 13.18
N GLN A 202 0.69 16.54 12.28
CA GLN A 202 0.21 17.28 11.11
C GLN A 202 -0.61 16.37 10.21
N TYR A 203 -0.16 15.15 9.96
CA TYR A 203 -0.94 14.17 9.18
C TYR A 203 -2.30 13.89 9.83
N ARG A 204 -2.35 13.65 11.16
CA ARG A 204 -3.60 13.42 11.88
C ARG A 204 -4.60 14.58 11.69
N LYS A 205 -4.14 15.83 11.75
CA LYS A 205 -5.01 16.99 11.48
C LYS A 205 -5.59 16.99 10.07
N THR A 206 -4.90 16.44 9.07
CA THR A 206 -5.39 16.41 7.67
C THR A 206 -6.45 15.34 7.41
N ILE A 207 -6.63 14.38 8.32
CA ILE A 207 -7.60 13.28 8.16
C ILE A 207 -8.90 13.48 8.99
N HIS A 208 -8.90 14.39 9.93
CA HIS A 208 -10.05 14.66 10.82
C HIS A 208 -10.76 15.99 10.51
N PHE A 209 -10.58 16.51 9.28
CA PHE A 209 -11.35 17.64 8.77
C PHE A 209 -12.46 17.20 7.84
#